data_abfe7fcc230979285be65640754fc92a
#
_entry.id   abfe7fcc230979285be65640754fc92a
#
_cell.length_a   1.000
_cell.length_b   1.000
_cell.length_c   1.000
_cell.angle_alpha   90.00
_cell.angle_beta   90.00
_cell.angle_gamma   90.00
#
_symmetry.space_group_name_H-M   'P 1'
#
loop_
_entity.id
_entity.type
_entity.pdbx_description
1 polymer ?
#
loop_
_entity_poly.entity_id
_entity_poly.type
_entity_poly.pdbx_seq_one_letter_code
_entity_poly.pdbx_strand_id
1 'polypeptide(L)'
;MIINPTSEYRSKISKFSRNACLFLGYIFLVSLSLGIYDVIFNLYILRLGFREDFLGLMLSLVSVSTGLASIPAAMFCDRAGRRNTLLLSCLLLGVSFAILYTTTSPFLLIFFSILYGVSLALKIVTASTFMVENSTSYERMHLFSIYYVLYTCGLMLGNLAGGVLPQALINLLNLSPEGPETYRFTLYVSLFAVLISLLPLAFITNKKTRLIERLNPFSTFFSTLKSGTIQKLILINGLIGMGWGLALPYFNVYFNIVLGASSKQIGFIFSVSQLVMMLTLLLVPILTERIGKVKVIVLVQLFSIPFLLLFTSTSVLAVAAFGYIMRTATMNMSNPISGSFNMEIVSEAQRATVNSLIWMSCYTFVGLSTYAAGLMMAHGYYTLPFLLTCVLYAVASVLYYVFFEKIEKQQKNVNAEI
;
A
#
# COMPACT_ATOMS: atom_id res chain seq x y z
N MET A 1 -17.19 7.28 -38.43
CA MET A 1 -15.80 6.76 -38.38
C MET A 1 -15.66 5.97 -37.09
N ILE A 2 -15.66 4.66 -37.13
CA ILE A 2 -15.44 3.81 -35.94
C ILE A 2 -13.94 3.92 -35.64
N ILE A 3 -13.58 4.82 -34.70
CA ILE A 3 -12.20 4.95 -34.23
C ILE A 3 -11.86 3.63 -33.53
N ASN A 4 -10.88 2.92 -34.06
CA ASN A 4 -10.43 1.65 -33.48
C ASN A 4 -9.84 1.93 -32.08
N PRO A 5 -10.47 1.49 -30.98
CA PRO A 5 -10.08 1.87 -29.62
C PRO A 5 -8.62 1.49 -29.30
N THR A 6 -8.08 0.48 -29.97
CA THR A 6 -6.67 0.08 -29.78
C THR A 6 -5.69 1.07 -30.40
N SER A 7 -6.04 1.71 -31.53
CA SER A 7 -5.18 2.70 -32.18
C SER A 7 -5.14 4.02 -31.40
N GLU A 8 -6.25 4.42 -30.80
CA GLU A 8 -6.31 5.61 -29.95
C GLU A 8 -5.53 5.41 -28.66
N TYR A 9 -5.65 4.24 -28.02
CA TYR A 9 -4.91 3.88 -26.81
C TYR A 9 -3.39 3.88 -27.08
N ARG A 10 -2.94 3.28 -28.19
CA ARG A 10 -1.54 3.28 -28.61
C ARG A 10 -1.02 4.70 -28.90
N SER A 11 -1.82 5.55 -29.52
CA SER A 11 -1.49 6.95 -29.78
C SER A 11 -1.30 7.77 -28.48
N LYS A 12 -2.08 7.47 -27.42
CA LYS A 12 -1.96 8.18 -26.13
C LYS A 12 -0.70 7.73 -25.37
N ILE A 13 -0.37 6.44 -25.40
CA ILE A 13 0.85 5.92 -24.77
C ILE A 13 2.11 6.46 -25.45
N SER A 14 2.11 6.57 -26.79
CA SER A 14 3.27 7.09 -27.52
C SER A 14 3.58 8.56 -27.24
N LYS A 15 2.65 9.30 -26.62
CA LYS A 15 2.82 10.70 -26.20
C LYS A 15 3.39 10.88 -24.82
N PHE A 16 3.61 9.81 -24.07
CA PHE A 16 4.21 9.91 -22.73
C PHE A 16 5.57 10.60 -22.79
N SER A 17 5.77 11.55 -21.90
CA SER A 17 7.05 12.20 -21.78
C SER A 17 8.15 11.21 -21.40
N ARG A 18 9.40 11.46 -21.81
CA ARG A 18 10.56 10.67 -21.41
C ARG A 18 10.63 10.49 -19.88
N ASN A 19 10.35 11.54 -19.11
CA ASN A 19 10.33 11.49 -17.66
C ASN A 19 9.25 10.55 -17.12
N ALA A 20 8.06 10.54 -17.73
CA ALA A 20 6.98 9.62 -17.35
C ALA A 20 7.39 8.15 -17.61
N CYS A 21 7.99 7.84 -18.75
CA CYS A 21 8.46 6.48 -19.05
C CYS A 21 9.56 6.02 -18.07
N LEU A 22 10.52 6.88 -17.76
CA LEU A 22 11.58 6.58 -16.78
C LEU A 22 10.99 6.35 -15.38
N PHE A 23 10.02 7.14 -14.98
CA PHE A 23 9.31 6.97 -13.71
C PHE A 23 8.52 5.66 -13.64
N LEU A 24 7.88 5.25 -14.73
CA LEU A 24 7.19 3.96 -14.81
C LEU A 24 8.18 2.79 -14.66
N GLY A 25 9.36 2.85 -15.27
CA GLY A 25 10.44 1.88 -15.08
C GLY A 25 10.93 1.82 -13.63
N TYR A 26 11.11 2.97 -12.99
CA TYR A 26 11.45 3.06 -11.56
C TYR A 26 10.38 2.38 -10.69
N ILE A 27 9.11 2.70 -10.89
CA ILE A 27 8.01 2.13 -10.10
C ILE A 27 7.93 0.61 -10.24
N PHE A 28 8.10 0.08 -11.45
CA PHE A 28 8.11 -1.36 -11.68
C PHE A 28 9.22 -2.06 -10.89
N LEU A 29 10.45 -1.54 -10.92
CA LEU A 29 11.60 -2.12 -10.22
C LEU A 29 11.45 -2.04 -8.70
N VAL A 30 10.98 -0.91 -8.17
CA VAL A 30 10.73 -0.75 -6.73
C VAL A 30 9.59 -1.66 -6.27
N SER A 31 8.50 -1.78 -7.03
CA SER A 31 7.40 -2.68 -6.65
C SER A 31 7.79 -4.16 -6.74
N LEU A 32 8.64 -4.55 -7.69
CA LEU A 32 9.23 -5.89 -7.73
C LEU A 32 10.05 -6.17 -6.45
N SER A 33 10.87 -5.20 -6.02
CA SER A 33 11.60 -5.30 -4.76
C SER A 33 10.67 -5.44 -3.55
N LEU A 34 9.62 -4.62 -3.48
CA LEU A 34 8.64 -4.68 -2.39
C LEU A 34 7.88 -6.01 -2.37
N GLY A 35 7.55 -6.59 -3.53
CA GLY A 35 6.93 -7.91 -3.57
C GLY A 35 7.82 -9.01 -2.97
N ILE A 36 9.14 -9.01 -3.26
CA ILE A 36 10.08 -9.94 -2.61
C ILE A 36 10.09 -9.71 -1.10
N TYR A 37 10.16 -8.44 -0.68
CA TYR A 37 10.12 -8.04 0.72
C TYR A 37 8.86 -8.54 1.44
N ASP A 38 7.69 -8.36 0.86
CA ASP A 38 6.40 -8.73 1.46
C ASP A 38 6.28 -10.23 1.77
N VAL A 39 6.89 -11.09 0.93
CA VAL A 39 6.88 -12.55 1.15
C VAL A 39 7.89 -12.96 2.22
N ILE A 40 9.11 -12.42 2.15
CA ILE A 40 10.29 -12.99 2.82
C ILE A 40 10.70 -12.26 4.09
N PHE A 41 10.55 -10.93 4.17
CA PHE A 41 11.17 -10.14 5.24
C PHE A 41 10.73 -10.56 6.65
N ASN A 42 9.45 -10.75 6.88
CA ASN A 42 8.96 -11.17 8.20
C ASN A 42 9.51 -12.55 8.58
N LEU A 43 9.52 -13.48 7.62
CA LEU A 43 10.06 -14.83 7.83
C LEU A 43 11.56 -14.78 8.12
N TYR A 44 12.30 -13.88 7.46
CA TYR A 44 13.73 -13.66 7.73
C TYR A 44 13.96 -13.18 9.16
N ILE A 45 13.21 -12.19 9.64
CA ILE A 45 13.35 -11.66 11.01
C ILE A 45 13.06 -12.76 12.06
N LEU A 46 12.02 -13.57 11.84
CA LEU A 46 11.71 -14.69 12.74
C LEU A 46 12.80 -15.78 12.70
N ARG A 47 13.41 -16.03 11.53
CA ARG A 47 14.54 -16.97 11.39
C ARG A 47 15.86 -16.46 12.00
N LEU A 48 16.01 -15.14 12.20
CA LEU A 48 17.11 -14.58 12.99
C LEU A 48 16.95 -14.81 14.50
N GLY A 49 15.83 -15.38 14.96
CA GLY A 49 15.52 -15.66 16.36
C GLY A 49 14.76 -14.55 17.07
N PHE A 50 14.35 -13.50 16.36
CA PHE A 50 13.44 -12.50 16.92
C PHE A 50 12.00 -13.05 16.97
N ARG A 51 11.25 -12.59 17.99
CA ARG A 51 9.83 -12.95 18.15
C ARG A 51 8.93 -11.98 17.42
N GLU A 52 7.64 -12.35 17.34
CA GLU A 52 6.61 -11.57 16.63
C GLU A 52 6.37 -10.19 17.26
N ASP A 53 6.62 -10.01 18.55
CA ASP A 53 6.54 -8.71 19.23
C ASP A 53 7.58 -7.71 18.71
N PHE A 54 8.84 -8.17 18.53
CA PHE A 54 9.88 -7.36 17.94
C PHE A 54 9.62 -7.05 16.45
N LEU A 55 9.17 -8.06 15.70
CA LEU A 55 8.73 -7.87 14.31
C LEU A 55 7.60 -6.84 14.24
N GLY A 56 6.61 -6.95 15.13
CA GLY A 56 5.51 -6.00 15.25
C GLY A 56 5.96 -4.58 15.55
N LEU A 57 6.96 -4.42 16.42
CA LEU A 57 7.58 -3.13 16.70
C LEU A 57 8.22 -2.52 15.44
N MET A 58 9.02 -3.30 14.71
CA MET A 58 9.67 -2.84 13.46
C MET A 58 8.63 -2.37 12.44
N LEU A 59 7.62 -3.20 12.14
CA LEU A 59 6.58 -2.90 11.15
C LEU A 59 5.68 -1.72 11.59
N SER A 60 5.43 -1.61 12.90
CA SER A 60 4.75 -0.47 13.49
C SER A 60 5.52 0.84 13.23
N LEU A 61 6.82 0.83 13.50
CA LEU A 61 7.68 2.00 13.30
C LEU A 61 7.76 2.41 11.83
N VAL A 62 7.78 1.47 10.89
CA VAL A 62 7.65 1.78 9.45
C VAL A 62 6.36 2.54 9.17
N SER A 63 5.24 2.06 9.69
CA SER A 63 3.92 2.68 9.43
C SER A 63 3.79 4.05 10.09
N VAL A 64 4.14 4.16 11.37
CA VAL A 64 4.07 5.44 12.12
C VAL A 64 4.98 6.49 11.49
N SER A 65 6.22 6.11 11.15
CA SER A 65 7.17 7.04 10.52
C SER A 65 6.70 7.45 9.12
N THR A 66 6.05 6.56 8.36
CA THR A 66 5.43 6.91 7.07
C THR A 66 4.34 7.97 7.25
N GLY A 67 3.46 7.77 8.23
CA GLY A 67 2.40 8.73 8.54
C GLY A 67 2.94 10.09 8.98
N LEU A 68 3.82 10.11 9.98
CA LEU A 68 4.38 11.34 10.53
C LEU A 68 5.29 12.09 9.54
N ALA A 69 6.07 11.36 8.75
CA ALA A 69 6.95 11.95 7.75
C ALA A 69 6.21 12.48 6.51
N SER A 70 4.93 12.17 6.30
CA SER A 70 4.20 12.57 5.09
C SER A 70 4.12 14.10 4.92
N ILE A 71 3.93 14.85 6.01
CA ILE A 71 3.89 16.33 5.97
C ILE A 71 5.27 16.93 5.67
N PRO A 72 6.34 16.62 6.42
CA PRO A 72 7.68 17.12 6.08
C PRO A 72 8.16 16.64 4.72
N ALA A 73 7.77 15.43 4.27
CA ALA A 73 8.08 14.95 2.92
C ALA A 73 7.44 15.80 1.82
N ALA A 74 6.19 16.24 2.02
CA ALA A 74 5.52 17.15 1.09
C ALA A 74 6.25 18.51 1.01
N MET A 75 6.62 19.07 2.16
CA MET A 75 7.38 20.34 2.22
C MET A 75 8.75 20.19 1.55
N PHE A 76 9.44 19.09 1.78
CA PHE A 76 10.73 18.80 1.14
C PHE A 76 10.56 18.65 -0.39
N CYS A 77 9.52 17.93 -0.82
CA CYS A 77 9.19 17.75 -2.24
C CYS A 77 8.93 19.06 -2.97
N ASP A 78 8.26 20.01 -2.33
CA ASP A 78 8.00 21.32 -2.90
C ASP A 78 9.27 22.18 -3.00
N ARG A 79 10.22 22.05 -2.05
CA ARG A 79 11.48 22.81 -2.03
C ARG A 79 12.58 22.20 -2.89
N ALA A 80 12.83 20.90 -2.74
CA ALA A 80 13.92 20.19 -3.41
C ALA A 80 13.57 19.76 -4.84
N GLY A 81 12.28 19.76 -5.18
CA GLY A 81 11.76 19.28 -6.46
C GLY A 81 11.52 17.77 -6.49
N ARG A 82 10.68 17.33 -7.44
CA ARG A 82 10.16 15.95 -7.50
C ARG A 82 11.26 14.91 -7.73
N ARG A 83 12.19 15.18 -8.65
CA ARG A 83 13.31 14.29 -8.95
C ARG A 83 14.20 14.03 -7.74
N ASN A 84 14.62 15.11 -7.05
CA ASN A 84 15.53 15.00 -5.91
C ASN A 84 14.85 14.27 -4.74
N THR A 85 13.55 14.47 -4.55
CA THR A 85 12.76 13.76 -3.53
C THR A 85 12.66 12.26 -3.84
N LEU A 86 12.43 11.87 -5.11
CA LEU A 86 12.41 10.48 -5.52
C LEU A 86 13.79 9.82 -5.39
N LEU A 87 14.87 10.53 -5.76
CA LEU A 87 16.24 10.04 -5.57
C LEU A 87 16.55 9.83 -4.09
N LEU A 88 16.23 10.81 -3.24
CA LEU A 88 16.42 10.68 -1.79
C LEU A 88 15.61 9.50 -1.23
N SER A 89 14.34 9.37 -1.62
CA SER A 89 13.50 8.23 -1.24
C SER A 89 14.14 6.89 -1.62
N CYS A 90 14.59 6.76 -2.86
CA CYS A 90 15.20 5.52 -3.34
C CYS A 90 16.53 5.22 -2.65
N LEU A 91 17.36 6.23 -2.38
CA LEU A 91 18.61 6.07 -1.63
C LEU A 91 18.36 5.64 -0.19
N LEU A 92 17.41 6.29 0.51
CA LEU A 92 17.03 5.91 1.86
C LEU A 92 16.45 4.49 1.91
N LEU A 93 15.66 4.09 0.91
CA LEU A 93 15.16 2.73 0.78
C LEU A 93 16.30 1.73 0.61
N GLY A 94 17.23 2.00 -0.30
CA GLY A 94 18.39 1.14 -0.56
C GLY A 94 19.29 0.98 0.66
N VAL A 95 19.61 2.07 1.34
CA VAL A 95 20.42 2.04 2.58
C VAL A 95 19.67 1.29 3.69
N SER A 96 18.38 1.55 3.86
CA SER A 96 17.59 0.84 4.86
C SER A 96 17.56 -0.66 4.58
N PHE A 97 17.32 -1.08 3.36
CA PHE A 97 17.30 -2.50 2.98
C PHE A 97 18.69 -3.14 3.13
N ALA A 98 19.76 -2.44 2.75
CA ALA A 98 21.11 -2.95 2.92
C ALA A 98 21.44 -3.28 4.39
N ILE A 99 21.08 -2.40 5.31
CA ILE A 99 21.33 -2.61 6.73
C ILE A 99 20.35 -3.62 7.35
N LEU A 100 19.04 -3.51 7.03
CA LEU A 100 18.03 -4.44 7.56
C LEU A 100 18.31 -5.90 7.16
N TYR A 101 18.95 -6.14 6.01
CA TYR A 101 19.27 -7.49 5.55
C TYR A 101 20.61 -8.04 6.06
N THR A 102 21.49 -7.16 6.56
CA THR A 102 22.85 -7.57 7.00
C THR A 102 23.01 -7.61 8.51
N THR A 103 22.31 -6.72 9.23
CA THR A 103 22.47 -6.57 10.68
C THR A 103 21.59 -7.55 11.47
N THR A 104 22.08 -7.91 12.67
CA THR A 104 21.32 -8.60 13.71
C THR A 104 21.13 -7.72 14.95
N SER A 105 21.66 -6.48 14.93
CA SER A 105 21.53 -5.55 16.06
C SER A 105 20.09 -5.02 16.14
N PRO A 106 19.37 -5.22 17.28
CA PRO A 106 18.02 -4.71 17.46
C PRO A 106 17.90 -3.19 17.27
N PHE A 107 18.90 -2.45 17.74
CA PHE A 107 18.92 -0.99 17.60
C PHE A 107 18.98 -0.55 16.13
N LEU A 108 19.84 -1.16 15.33
CA LEU A 108 19.96 -0.84 13.91
C LEU A 108 18.71 -1.27 13.15
N LEU A 109 18.12 -2.43 13.47
CA LEU A 109 16.87 -2.89 12.89
C LEU A 109 15.74 -1.89 13.13
N ILE A 110 15.60 -1.37 14.36
CA ILE A 110 14.61 -0.34 14.72
C ILE A 110 14.90 0.96 13.96
N PHE A 111 16.12 1.46 14.00
CA PHE A 111 16.49 2.74 13.37
C PHE A 111 16.25 2.73 11.87
N PHE A 112 16.68 1.66 11.17
CA PHE A 112 16.48 1.55 9.72
C PHE A 112 15.05 1.22 9.31
N SER A 113 14.23 0.64 10.19
CA SER A 113 12.78 0.55 9.99
C SER A 113 12.10 1.92 9.96
N ILE A 114 12.51 2.84 10.85
CA ILE A 114 12.03 4.24 10.82
C ILE A 114 12.46 4.91 9.51
N LEU A 115 13.71 4.75 9.10
CA LEU A 115 14.25 5.34 7.88
C LEU A 115 13.55 4.80 6.63
N TYR A 116 13.24 3.51 6.61
CA TYR A 116 12.42 2.90 5.56
C TYR A 116 11.03 3.55 5.48
N GLY A 117 10.36 3.77 6.62
CA GLY A 117 9.07 4.47 6.64
C GLY A 117 9.15 5.91 6.11
N VAL A 118 10.22 6.65 6.45
CA VAL A 118 10.47 7.99 5.87
C VAL A 118 10.64 7.91 4.35
N SER A 119 11.35 6.90 3.85
CA SER A 119 11.51 6.70 2.40
C SER A 119 10.19 6.46 1.69
N LEU A 120 9.29 5.67 2.31
CA LEU A 120 7.94 5.43 1.79
C LEU A 120 7.12 6.72 1.73
N ALA A 121 7.16 7.54 2.78
CA ALA A 121 6.48 8.84 2.80
C ALA A 121 6.91 9.75 1.64
N LEU A 122 8.22 9.88 1.43
CA LEU A 122 8.79 10.65 0.31
C LEU A 122 8.29 10.13 -1.06
N LYS A 123 8.28 8.80 -1.24
CA LYS A 123 7.80 8.16 -2.48
C LYS A 123 6.32 8.44 -2.72
N ILE A 124 5.47 8.18 -1.71
CA ILE A 124 4.01 8.27 -1.82
C ILE A 124 3.58 9.70 -2.16
N VAL A 125 4.13 10.68 -1.45
CA VAL A 125 3.79 12.10 -1.66
C VAL A 125 4.24 12.59 -3.04
N THR A 126 5.37 12.11 -3.53
CA THR A 126 5.96 12.60 -4.79
C THR A 126 5.35 11.93 -6.02
N ALA A 127 4.94 10.67 -5.93
CA ALA A 127 4.50 9.88 -7.09
C ALA A 127 3.35 10.53 -7.86
N SER A 128 2.28 10.93 -7.19
CA SER A 128 1.10 11.52 -7.82
C SER A 128 1.40 12.90 -8.42
N THR A 129 2.13 13.75 -7.70
CA THR A 129 2.51 15.09 -8.16
C THR A 129 3.45 15.02 -9.35
N PHE A 130 4.40 14.08 -9.35
CA PHE A 130 5.31 13.85 -10.47
C PHE A 130 4.55 13.45 -11.75
N MET A 131 3.59 12.54 -11.65
CA MET A 131 2.78 12.09 -12.77
C MET A 131 1.96 13.25 -13.37
N VAL A 132 1.35 14.09 -12.51
CA VAL A 132 0.57 15.25 -12.95
C VAL A 132 1.46 16.27 -13.69
N GLU A 133 2.66 16.55 -13.17
CA GLU A 133 3.59 17.53 -13.78
C GLU A 133 4.22 17.01 -15.09
N ASN A 134 4.28 15.71 -15.32
CA ASN A 134 4.88 15.11 -16.50
C ASN A 134 3.85 14.53 -17.50
N SER A 135 2.57 14.91 -17.38
CA SER A 135 1.48 14.54 -18.28
C SER A 135 0.60 15.74 -18.62
N THR A 136 0.02 15.73 -19.83
CA THR A 136 -1.06 16.64 -20.20
C THR A 136 -2.42 16.04 -19.76
N SER A 137 -3.48 16.85 -19.76
CA SER A 137 -4.82 16.37 -19.41
C SER A 137 -5.31 15.24 -20.32
N TYR A 138 -4.81 15.17 -21.55
CA TYR A 138 -5.20 14.18 -22.56
C TYR A 138 -4.71 12.75 -22.23
N GLU A 139 -3.46 12.60 -21.78
CA GLU A 139 -2.84 11.30 -21.50
C GLU A 139 -2.78 10.95 -20.00
N ARG A 140 -3.11 11.90 -19.12
CA ARG A 140 -2.95 11.76 -17.65
C ARG A 140 -3.64 10.52 -17.10
N MET A 141 -4.89 10.28 -17.49
CA MET A 141 -5.66 9.11 -17.03
C MET A 141 -4.97 7.80 -17.44
N HIS A 142 -4.45 7.73 -18.67
CA HIS A 142 -3.73 6.55 -19.16
C HIS A 142 -2.40 6.35 -18.43
N LEU A 143 -1.68 7.44 -18.12
CA LEU A 143 -0.44 7.35 -17.34
C LEU A 143 -0.69 6.80 -15.94
N PHE A 144 -1.72 7.27 -15.23
CA PHE A 144 -2.10 6.72 -13.92
C PHE A 144 -2.52 5.24 -14.02
N SER A 145 -3.27 4.86 -15.04
CA SER A 145 -3.68 3.47 -15.25
C SER A 145 -2.47 2.56 -15.47
N ILE A 146 -1.53 2.95 -16.32
CA ILE A 146 -0.30 2.19 -16.59
C ILE A 146 0.59 2.14 -15.35
N TYR A 147 0.67 3.22 -14.58
CA TYR A 147 1.35 3.22 -13.28
C TYR A 147 0.81 2.12 -12.35
N TYR A 148 -0.51 2.03 -12.17
CA TYR A 148 -1.10 1.00 -11.32
C TYR A 148 -0.90 -0.41 -11.86
N VAL A 149 -0.99 -0.60 -13.16
CA VAL A 149 -0.71 -1.90 -13.81
C VAL A 149 0.73 -2.31 -13.56
N LEU A 150 1.71 -1.45 -13.84
CA LEU A 150 3.12 -1.76 -13.65
C LEU A 150 3.50 -1.95 -12.18
N TYR A 151 2.92 -1.15 -11.28
CA TYR A 151 3.07 -1.31 -9.83
C TYR A 151 2.58 -2.70 -9.39
N THR A 152 1.37 -3.09 -9.79
CA THR A 152 0.77 -4.38 -9.42
C THR A 152 1.51 -5.56 -10.08
N CYS A 153 1.89 -5.43 -11.35
CA CYS A 153 2.72 -6.44 -12.03
C CYS A 153 4.09 -6.60 -11.35
N GLY A 154 4.72 -5.51 -10.94
CA GLY A 154 5.97 -5.56 -10.20
C GLY A 154 5.81 -6.30 -8.86
N LEU A 155 4.78 -5.97 -8.09
CA LEU A 155 4.45 -6.70 -6.84
C LEU A 155 4.20 -8.18 -7.10
N MET A 156 3.40 -8.51 -8.12
CA MET A 156 3.08 -9.89 -8.48
C MET A 156 4.33 -10.69 -8.83
N LEU A 157 5.19 -10.15 -9.68
CA LEU A 157 6.45 -10.81 -10.07
C LEU A 157 7.43 -10.87 -8.89
N GLY A 158 7.46 -9.84 -8.05
CA GLY A 158 8.23 -9.81 -6.82
C GLY A 158 7.79 -10.88 -5.81
N ASN A 159 6.48 -11.03 -5.64
CA ASN A 159 5.92 -12.09 -4.79
C ASN A 159 6.30 -13.50 -5.29
N LEU A 160 6.19 -13.74 -6.61
CA LEU A 160 6.64 -15.00 -7.21
C LEU A 160 8.13 -15.22 -6.99
N ALA A 161 8.95 -14.20 -7.26
CA ALA A 161 10.40 -14.27 -7.07
C ALA A 161 10.74 -14.55 -5.59
N GLY A 162 10.14 -13.80 -4.65
CA GLY A 162 10.31 -14.02 -3.21
C GLY A 162 9.92 -15.43 -2.78
N GLY A 163 8.91 -16.02 -3.42
CA GLY A 163 8.51 -17.39 -3.15
C GLY A 163 9.46 -18.45 -3.72
N VAL A 164 9.95 -18.27 -4.93
CA VAL A 164 10.73 -19.30 -5.66
C VAL A 164 12.22 -19.22 -5.36
N LEU A 165 12.78 -18.01 -5.23
CA LEU A 165 14.21 -17.80 -5.04
C LEU A 165 14.81 -18.55 -3.83
N PRO A 166 14.16 -18.65 -2.65
CA PRO A 166 14.73 -19.38 -1.54
C PRO A 166 15.08 -20.82 -1.91
N GLN A 167 14.17 -21.56 -2.56
CA GLN A 167 14.44 -22.95 -2.95
C GLN A 167 15.52 -23.04 -4.05
N ALA A 168 15.54 -22.10 -4.99
CA ALA A 168 16.55 -22.06 -6.03
C ALA A 168 17.96 -21.81 -5.44
N LEU A 169 18.07 -20.91 -4.46
CA LEU A 169 19.31 -20.58 -3.78
C LEU A 169 19.81 -21.72 -2.86
N ILE A 170 18.90 -22.44 -2.19
CA ILE A 170 19.25 -23.66 -1.45
C ILE A 170 19.95 -24.63 -2.38
N ASN A 171 19.36 -24.92 -3.53
CA ASN A 171 19.92 -25.87 -4.49
C ASN A 171 21.24 -25.40 -5.13
N LEU A 172 21.37 -24.10 -5.40
CA LEU A 172 22.55 -23.55 -6.09
C LEU A 172 23.75 -23.35 -5.16
N LEU A 173 23.49 -22.91 -3.93
CA LEU A 173 24.55 -22.52 -2.97
C LEU A 173 24.71 -23.54 -1.82
N ASN A 174 23.97 -24.67 -1.84
CA ASN A 174 23.97 -25.68 -0.79
C ASN A 174 23.66 -25.09 0.60
N LEU A 175 22.71 -24.16 0.68
CA LEU A 175 22.33 -23.48 1.91
C LEU A 175 21.38 -24.36 2.75
N SER A 176 21.36 -24.11 4.06
CA SER A 176 20.39 -24.74 4.96
C SER A 176 18.97 -24.24 4.65
N PRO A 177 17.98 -25.15 4.45
CA PRO A 177 16.59 -24.77 4.25
C PRO A 177 15.98 -23.96 5.42
N GLU A 178 16.51 -24.18 6.62
CA GLU A 178 16.02 -23.55 7.86
C GLU A 178 16.83 -22.31 8.25
N GLY A 179 17.98 -22.08 7.63
CA GLY A 179 18.88 -20.98 7.95
C GLY A 179 18.37 -19.62 7.47
N PRO A 180 18.69 -18.54 8.19
CA PRO A 180 18.36 -17.18 7.78
C PRO A 180 19.07 -16.74 6.50
N GLU A 181 20.19 -17.38 6.14
CA GLU A 181 21.03 -17.04 4.97
C GLU A 181 20.23 -17.14 3.68
N THR A 182 19.40 -18.16 3.54
CA THR A 182 18.57 -18.39 2.34
C THR A 182 17.62 -17.22 2.10
N TYR A 183 16.98 -16.73 3.13
CA TYR A 183 16.10 -15.56 3.06
C TYR A 183 16.91 -14.27 2.86
N ARG A 184 18.08 -14.15 3.49
CA ARG A 184 18.99 -13.01 3.30
C ARG A 184 19.44 -12.85 1.86
N PHE A 185 19.88 -13.92 1.21
CA PHE A 185 20.26 -13.87 -0.22
C PHE A 185 19.09 -13.54 -1.12
N THR A 186 17.90 -14.03 -0.81
CA THR A 186 16.67 -13.62 -1.54
C THR A 186 16.40 -12.14 -1.39
N LEU A 187 16.57 -11.57 -0.19
CA LEU A 187 16.41 -10.14 0.07
C LEU A 187 17.48 -9.29 -0.60
N TYR A 188 18.69 -9.81 -0.83
CA TYR A 188 19.71 -9.10 -1.64
C TYR A 188 19.27 -8.94 -3.10
N VAL A 189 18.47 -9.85 -3.66
CA VAL A 189 17.87 -9.66 -4.99
C VAL A 189 16.88 -8.49 -4.97
N SER A 190 16.11 -8.34 -3.88
CA SER A 190 15.23 -7.17 -3.70
C SER A 190 16.04 -5.87 -3.59
N LEU A 191 17.14 -5.86 -2.83
CA LEU A 191 18.04 -4.71 -2.73
C LEU A 191 18.64 -4.36 -4.11
N PHE A 192 19.06 -5.34 -4.87
CA PHE A 192 19.59 -5.13 -6.22
C PHE A 192 18.56 -4.48 -7.16
N ALA A 193 17.30 -4.88 -7.08
CA ALA A 193 16.22 -4.24 -7.82
C ALA A 193 16.03 -2.75 -7.43
N VAL A 194 16.16 -2.41 -6.12
CA VAL A 194 16.15 -1.00 -5.65
C VAL A 194 17.34 -0.24 -6.23
N LEU A 195 18.55 -0.81 -6.19
CA LEU A 195 19.74 -0.14 -6.72
C LEU A 195 19.63 0.10 -8.22
N ILE A 196 19.14 -0.88 -9.00
CA ILE A 196 18.88 -0.70 -10.44
C ILE A 196 17.84 0.40 -10.67
N SER A 197 16.85 0.54 -9.79
CA SER A 197 15.81 1.56 -9.94
C SER A 197 16.32 3.00 -9.82
N LEU A 198 17.52 3.21 -9.29
CA LEU A 198 18.21 4.51 -9.32
C LEU A 198 18.59 4.94 -10.73
N LEU A 199 18.86 4.00 -11.64
CA LEU A 199 19.25 4.31 -13.02
C LEU A 199 18.18 5.14 -13.75
N PRO A 200 16.91 4.68 -13.88
CA PRO A 200 15.90 5.52 -14.51
C PRO A 200 15.70 6.86 -13.81
N LEU A 201 15.79 6.92 -12.46
CA LEU A 201 15.68 8.19 -11.74
C LEU A 201 16.82 9.16 -12.03
N ALA A 202 18.03 8.68 -12.22
CA ALA A 202 19.19 9.50 -12.54
C ALA A 202 19.01 10.24 -13.89
N PHE A 203 18.33 9.62 -14.86
CA PHE A 203 18.08 10.19 -16.18
C PHE A 203 16.83 11.09 -16.26
N ILE A 204 16.04 11.22 -15.20
CA ILE A 204 14.93 12.18 -15.13
C ILE A 204 15.48 13.60 -15.12
N THR A 205 14.91 14.45 -15.96
CA THR A 205 15.26 15.88 -16.00
C THR A 205 14.40 16.68 -15.01
N ASN A 206 15.04 17.61 -14.27
CA ASN A 206 14.31 18.50 -13.38
C ASN A 206 13.46 19.49 -14.19
N LYS A 207 12.16 19.52 -13.94
CA LYS A 207 11.32 20.66 -14.32
C LYS A 207 11.35 21.68 -13.18
N LYS A 208 11.53 22.97 -13.52
CA LYS A 208 11.41 24.06 -12.53
C LYS A 208 9.97 24.04 -11.97
N THR A 209 9.83 23.65 -10.73
CA THR A 209 8.54 23.69 -10.02
C THR A 209 8.25 25.16 -9.69
N ARG A 210 7.10 25.69 -10.10
CA ARG A 210 6.60 26.95 -9.56
C ARG A 210 6.27 26.71 -8.10
N LEU A 211 6.94 27.42 -7.21
CA LEU A 211 6.56 27.47 -5.80
C LEU A 211 5.14 28.03 -5.72
N ILE A 212 4.17 27.17 -5.45
CA ILE A 212 2.84 27.62 -5.10
C ILE A 212 2.95 28.08 -3.64
N GLU A 213 2.74 29.37 -3.40
CA GLU A 213 2.59 29.87 -2.02
C GLU A 213 1.42 29.14 -1.36
N ARG A 214 1.75 28.14 -0.56
CA ARG A 214 0.74 27.46 0.27
C ARG A 214 0.47 28.32 1.48
N LEU A 215 -0.79 28.64 1.72
CA LEU A 215 -1.30 29.13 2.99
C LEU A 215 -0.69 28.31 4.13
N ASN A 216 -0.42 28.96 5.24
CA ASN A 216 0.28 28.36 6.39
C ASN A 216 -0.32 26.98 6.74
N PRO A 217 0.39 25.85 6.49
CA PRO A 217 -0.24 24.53 6.52
C PRO A 217 -0.78 24.17 7.91
N PHE A 218 -0.20 24.72 8.97
CA PHE A 218 -0.63 24.45 10.34
C PHE A 218 -1.95 25.11 10.72
N SER A 219 -2.19 26.37 10.30
CA SER A 219 -3.45 27.05 10.61
C SER A 219 -4.65 26.40 9.89
N THR A 220 -4.46 26.04 8.63
CA THR A 220 -5.45 25.32 7.83
C THR A 220 -5.72 23.92 8.40
N PHE A 221 -4.70 23.23 8.92
CA PHE A 221 -4.82 21.93 9.54
C PHE A 221 -5.77 21.96 10.75
N PHE A 222 -5.57 22.86 11.72
CA PHE A 222 -6.40 22.93 12.92
C PHE A 222 -7.83 23.42 12.63
N SER A 223 -8.02 24.34 11.68
CA SER A 223 -9.36 24.79 11.29
C SER A 223 -10.15 23.67 10.59
N THR A 224 -9.48 22.86 9.79
CA THR A 224 -10.06 21.73 9.06
C THR A 224 -10.52 20.62 10.03
N LEU A 225 -9.78 20.36 11.11
CA LEU A 225 -10.15 19.38 12.14
C LEU A 225 -11.46 19.72 12.88
N LYS A 226 -11.92 20.97 12.88
CA LYS A 226 -13.19 21.37 13.53
C LYS A 226 -14.43 20.91 12.76
N SER A 227 -14.32 20.53 11.50
CA SER A 227 -15.45 20.06 10.69
C SER A 227 -15.89 18.67 11.11
N GLY A 228 -17.16 18.51 11.49
CA GLY A 228 -17.75 17.23 11.89
C GLY A 228 -17.67 16.15 10.78
N THR A 229 -17.78 16.53 9.51
CA THR A 229 -17.63 15.61 8.39
C THR A 229 -16.19 15.07 8.31
N ILE A 230 -15.20 15.93 8.54
CA ILE A 230 -13.79 15.55 8.49
C ILE A 230 -13.42 14.66 9.68
N GLN A 231 -13.94 14.94 10.87
CA GLN A 231 -13.77 14.08 12.04
C GLN A 231 -14.32 12.67 11.79
N LYS A 232 -15.49 12.54 11.13
CA LYS A 232 -16.07 11.25 10.74
C LYS A 232 -15.18 10.51 9.75
N LEU A 233 -14.62 11.20 8.75
CA LEU A 233 -13.66 10.62 7.82
C LEU A 233 -12.40 10.10 8.51
N ILE A 234 -11.83 10.89 9.41
CA ILE A 234 -10.64 10.53 10.20
C ILE A 234 -10.93 9.29 11.07
N LEU A 235 -12.07 9.28 11.77
CA LEU A 235 -12.47 8.15 12.61
C LEU A 235 -12.60 6.85 11.82
N ILE A 236 -13.33 6.88 10.71
CA ILE A 236 -13.56 5.67 9.90
C ILE A 236 -12.26 5.16 9.27
N ASN A 237 -11.46 6.07 8.69
CA ASN A 237 -10.18 5.67 8.09
C ASN A 237 -9.18 5.19 9.16
N GLY A 238 -9.26 5.73 10.39
CA GLY A 238 -8.53 5.21 11.54
C GLY A 238 -8.95 3.78 11.90
N LEU A 239 -10.25 3.49 11.98
CA LEU A 239 -10.76 2.14 12.25
C LEU A 239 -10.37 1.13 11.15
N ILE A 240 -10.46 1.53 9.88
CA ILE A 240 -9.98 0.71 8.75
C ILE A 240 -8.47 0.49 8.86
N GLY A 241 -7.72 1.54 9.21
CA GLY A 241 -6.28 1.45 9.45
C GLY A 241 -5.94 0.49 10.59
N MET A 242 -6.68 0.52 11.70
CA MET A 242 -6.50 -0.45 12.78
C MET A 242 -6.71 -1.89 12.30
N GLY A 243 -7.78 -2.16 11.56
CA GLY A 243 -8.01 -3.50 10.98
C GLY A 243 -6.93 -3.88 9.98
N TRP A 244 -6.44 -2.94 9.17
CA TRP A 244 -5.33 -3.17 8.27
C TRP A 244 -4.06 -3.58 9.03
N GLY A 245 -3.66 -2.82 10.04
CA GLY A 245 -2.44 -3.09 10.81
C GLY A 245 -2.49 -4.40 11.60
N LEU A 246 -3.66 -4.83 12.08
CA LEU A 246 -3.82 -6.11 12.76
C LEU A 246 -3.60 -7.32 11.83
N ALA A 247 -4.02 -7.24 10.57
CA ALA A 247 -4.06 -8.41 9.69
C ALA A 247 -2.99 -8.38 8.58
N LEU A 248 -2.90 -7.27 7.82
CA LEU A 248 -2.17 -7.25 6.55
C LEU A 248 -0.69 -7.58 6.68
N PRO A 249 0.05 -7.03 7.67
CA PRO A 249 1.47 -7.31 7.81
C PRO A 249 1.81 -8.76 8.20
N TYR A 250 0.83 -9.53 8.65
CA TYR A 250 1.05 -10.85 9.24
C TYR A 250 0.48 -12.02 8.44
N PHE A 251 -0.07 -11.80 7.26
CA PHE A 251 -0.58 -12.91 6.45
C PHE A 251 0.50 -13.93 6.11
N ASN A 252 1.71 -13.50 5.75
CA ASN A 252 2.82 -14.40 5.46
C ASN A 252 3.26 -15.19 6.71
N VAL A 253 3.25 -14.56 7.89
CA VAL A 253 3.54 -15.20 9.18
C VAL A 253 2.50 -16.27 9.50
N TYR A 254 1.22 -15.95 9.37
CA TYR A 254 0.13 -16.89 9.60
C TYR A 254 0.17 -18.09 8.64
N PHE A 255 0.38 -17.83 7.35
CA PHE A 255 0.55 -18.89 6.36
C PHE A 255 1.72 -19.82 6.69
N ASN A 256 2.85 -19.27 7.13
CA ASN A 256 4.04 -20.06 7.43
C ASN A 256 3.93 -20.80 8.76
N ILE A 257 3.61 -20.09 9.85
CA ILE A 257 3.64 -20.67 11.21
C ILE A 257 2.41 -21.53 11.48
N VAL A 258 1.22 -21.05 11.13
CA VAL A 258 -0.04 -21.73 11.49
C VAL A 258 -0.42 -22.78 10.45
N LEU A 259 -0.27 -22.47 9.16
CA LEU A 259 -0.69 -23.35 8.06
C LEU A 259 0.48 -24.15 7.45
N GLY A 260 1.72 -23.98 7.93
CA GLY A 260 2.90 -24.71 7.45
C GLY A 260 3.25 -24.43 5.99
N ALA A 261 2.78 -23.31 5.42
CA ALA A 261 3.02 -23.00 4.04
C ALA A 261 4.49 -22.60 3.78
N SER A 262 5.06 -23.15 2.72
CA SER A 262 6.38 -22.76 2.24
C SER A 262 6.38 -21.37 1.64
N SER A 263 7.54 -20.71 1.57
CA SER A 263 7.70 -19.42 0.90
C SER A 263 7.20 -19.45 -0.55
N LYS A 264 7.39 -20.58 -1.27
CA LYS A 264 6.89 -20.79 -2.63
C LYS A 264 5.36 -20.71 -2.70
N GLN A 265 4.67 -21.37 -1.79
CA GLN A 265 3.21 -21.35 -1.71
C GLN A 265 2.69 -19.96 -1.35
N ILE A 266 3.32 -19.28 -0.38
CA ILE A 266 2.97 -17.91 0.02
C ILE A 266 3.15 -16.95 -1.15
N GLY A 267 4.31 -16.97 -1.83
CA GLY A 267 4.58 -16.13 -2.98
C GLY A 267 3.60 -16.34 -4.14
N PHE A 268 3.22 -17.60 -4.41
CA PHE A 268 2.19 -17.92 -5.40
C PHE A 268 0.81 -17.38 -5.00
N ILE A 269 0.38 -17.60 -3.75
CA ILE A 269 -0.91 -17.09 -3.23
C ILE A 269 -0.97 -15.57 -3.32
N PHE A 270 0.09 -14.88 -2.90
CA PHE A 270 0.16 -13.41 -2.97
C PHE A 270 0.12 -12.90 -4.41
N SER A 271 0.80 -13.58 -5.32
CA SER A 271 0.79 -13.22 -6.74
C SER A 271 -0.59 -13.38 -7.37
N VAL A 272 -1.25 -14.51 -7.10
CA VAL A 272 -2.63 -14.73 -7.56
C VAL A 272 -3.58 -13.70 -6.96
N SER A 273 -3.39 -13.31 -5.69
CA SER A 273 -4.22 -12.28 -5.06
C SER A 273 -4.09 -10.92 -5.76
N GLN A 274 -2.89 -10.54 -6.20
CA GLN A 274 -2.67 -9.31 -6.97
C GLN A 274 -3.40 -9.35 -8.32
N LEU A 275 -3.34 -10.49 -9.01
CA LEU A 275 -4.04 -10.66 -10.28
C LEU A 275 -5.55 -10.56 -10.10
N VAL A 276 -6.12 -11.28 -9.14
CA VAL A 276 -7.57 -11.27 -8.86
C VAL A 276 -8.00 -9.87 -8.41
N MET A 277 -7.23 -9.20 -7.56
CA MET A 277 -7.49 -7.81 -7.15
C MET A 277 -7.55 -6.88 -8.38
N MET A 278 -6.61 -6.99 -9.31
CA MET A 278 -6.61 -6.16 -10.53
C MET A 278 -7.87 -6.41 -11.38
N LEU A 279 -8.30 -7.65 -11.52
CA LEU A 279 -9.51 -8.01 -12.27
C LEU A 279 -10.78 -7.49 -11.58
N THR A 280 -10.87 -7.59 -10.26
CA THR A 280 -12.04 -7.12 -9.52
C THR A 280 -12.19 -5.61 -9.51
N LEU A 281 -11.08 -4.85 -9.60
CA LEU A 281 -11.15 -3.39 -9.74
C LEU A 281 -11.86 -2.93 -11.03
N LEU A 282 -11.88 -3.73 -12.08
CA LEU A 282 -12.63 -3.45 -13.31
C LEU A 282 -14.15 -3.46 -13.10
N LEU A 283 -14.64 -4.14 -12.06
CA LEU A 283 -16.07 -4.19 -11.72
C LEU A 283 -16.54 -2.97 -10.95
N VAL A 284 -15.61 -2.19 -10.37
CA VAL A 284 -15.91 -1.05 -9.49
C VAL A 284 -16.83 0.00 -10.17
N PRO A 285 -16.54 0.50 -11.39
CA PRO A 285 -17.41 1.47 -12.05
C PRO A 285 -18.84 0.94 -12.24
N ILE A 286 -18.97 -0.30 -12.69
CA ILE A 286 -20.28 -0.93 -12.96
C ILE A 286 -21.12 -1.02 -11.68
N LEU A 287 -20.50 -1.38 -10.56
CA LEU A 287 -21.19 -1.49 -9.28
C LEU A 287 -21.59 -0.11 -8.74
N THR A 288 -20.70 0.88 -8.84
CA THR A 288 -20.97 2.23 -8.34
C THR A 288 -22.06 2.96 -9.10
N GLU A 289 -22.15 2.74 -10.41
CA GLU A 289 -23.23 3.29 -11.24
C GLU A 289 -24.60 2.69 -10.85
N ARG A 290 -24.64 1.40 -10.54
CA ARG A 290 -25.92 0.71 -10.24
C ARG A 290 -26.47 1.01 -8.84
N ILE A 291 -25.65 0.97 -7.81
CA ILE A 291 -26.12 1.01 -6.41
C ILE A 291 -25.58 2.20 -5.60
N GLY A 292 -24.65 2.98 -6.16
CA GLY A 292 -24.05 4.15 -5.52
C GLY A 292 -22.74 3.84 -4.77
N LYS A 293 -21.95 4.88 -4.53
CA LYS A 293 -20.59 4.78 -3.99
C LYS A 293 -20.59 4.26 -2.55
N VAL A 294 -21.38 4.87 -1.66
CA VAL A 294 -21.44 4.51 -0.24
C VAL A 294 -21.87 3.06 -0.05
N LYS A 295 -22.92 2.64 -0.77
CA LYS A 295 -23.40 1.26 -0.67
C LYS A 295 -22.38 0.25 -1.18
N VAL A 296 -21.68 0.55 -2.28
CA VAL A 296 -20.63 -0.35 -2.79
C VAL A 296 -19.49 -0.48 -1.78
N ILE A 297 -18.99 0.63 -1.23
CA ILE A 297 -17.94 0.61 -0.20
C ILE A 297 -18.33 -0.33 0.95
N VAL A 298 -19.52 -0.12 1.51
CA VAL A 298 -20.02 -0.90 2.65
C VAL A 298 -20.17 -2.38 2.28
N LEU A 299 -20.78 -2.68 1.13
CA LEU A 299 -20.98 -4.06 0.69
C LEU A 299 -19.67 -4.82 0.49
N VAL A 300 -18.68 -4.23 -0.22
CA VAL A 300 -17.42 -4.93 -0.48
C VAL A 300 -16.58 -5.10 0.79
N GLN A 301 -16.62 -4.14 1.72
CA GLN A 301 -15.96 -4.25 3.02
C GLN A 301 -16.61 -5.33 3.88
N LEU A 302 -17.94 -5.34 4.03
CA LEU A 302 -18.66 -6.38 4.76
C LEU A 302 -18.48 -7.75 4.12
N PHE A 303 -18.49 -7.84 2.78
CA PHE A 303 -18.29 -9.08 2.06
C PHE A 303 -16.86 -9.63 2.19
N SER A 304 -15.88 -8.81 2.58
CA SER A 304 -14.53 -9.27 2.88
C SER A 304 -14.44 -10.05 4.20
N ILE A 305 -15.37 -9.82 5.13
CA ILE A 305 -15.36 -10.44 6.48
C ILE A 305 -15.54 -11.95 6.43
N PRO A 306 -16.55 -12.54 5.74
CA PRO A 306 -16.69 -13.99 5.62
C PRO A 306 -15.42 -14.68 5.09
N PHE A 307 -14.73 -14.05 4.13
CA PHE A 307 -13.49 -14.60 3.59
C PHE A 307 -12.34 -14.52 4.59
N LEU A 308 -12.27 -13.48 5.41
CA LEU A 308 -11.29 -13.38 6.49
C LEU A 308 -11.56 -14.41 7.60
N LEU A 309 -12.83 -14.65 7.91
CA LEU A 309 -13.23 -15.73 8.83
C LEU A 309 -12.89 -17.11 8.25
N LEU A 310 -13.17 -17.33 6.96
CA LEU A 310 -12.80 -18.57 6.28
C LEU A 310 -11.29 -18.81 6.33
N PHE A 311 -10.48 -17.75 6.11
CA PHE A 311 -9.02 -17.82 6.22
C PHE A 311 -8.55 -18.33 7.59
N THR A 312 -9.18 -17.87 8.67
CA THR A 312 -8.75 -18.17 10.05
C THR A 312 -9.39 -19.43 10.63
N SER A 313 -10.46 -19.97 10.04
CA SER A 313 -11.23 -21.10 10.56
C SER A 313 -10.79 -22.46 9.99
N THR A 314 -9.87 -22.47 9.03
CA THR A 314 -9.46 -23.70 8.34
C THR A 314 -7.96 -24.00 8.52
N SER A 315 -7.62 -25.27 8.58
CA SER A 315 -6.23 -25.76 8.49
C SER A 315 -5.85 -26.17 7.06
N VAL A 316 -6.81 -26.15 6.11
CA VAL A 316 -6.55 -26.53 4.73
C VAL A 316 -6.00 -25.34 3.96
N LEU A 317 -4.73 -25.42 3.55
CA LEU A 317 -4.03 -24.32 2.88
C LEU A 317 -4.78 -23.75 1.66
N ALA A 318 -5.38 -24.62 0.83
CA ALA A 318 -6.10 -24.17 -0.36
C ALA A 318 -7.35 -23.34 -0.02
N VAL A 319 -8.07 -23.71 1.04
CA VAL A 319 -9.26 -22.99 1.51
C VAL A 319 -8.86 -21.65 2.13
N ALA A 320 -7.79 -21.63 2.92
CA ALA A 320 -7.23 -20.41 3.48
C ALA A 320 -6.73 -19.47 2.38
N ALA A 321 -6.04 -20.00 1.36
CA ALA A 321 -5.58 -19.22 0.21
C ALA A 321 -6.76 -18.58 -0.55
N PHE A 322 -7.83 -19.31 -0.79
CA PHE A 322 -9.05 -18.76 -1.38
C PHE A 322 -9.65 -17.65 -0.51
N GLY A 323 -9.76 -17.87 0.81
CA GLY A 323 -10.22 -16.84 1.76
C GLY A 323 -9.37 -15.56 1.69
N TYR A 324 -8.04 -15.70 1.72
CA TYR A 324 -7.10 -14.57 1.60
C TYR A 324 -7.26 -13.82 0.27
N ILE A 325 -7.29 -14.54 -0.87
CA ILE A 325 -7.41 -13.95 -2.21
C ILE A 325 -8.72 -13.16 -2.33
N MET A 326 -9.84 -13.77 -1.96
CA MET A 326 -11.16 -13.13 -2.05
C MET A 326 -11.30 -11.96 -1.09
N ARG A 327 -10.81 -12.10 0.15
CA ARG A 327 -10.75 -10.97 1.11
C ARG A 327 -9.93 -9.82 0.57
N THR A 328 -8.77 -10.10 -0.01
CA THR A 328 -7.88 -9.05 -0.54
C THR A 328 -8.53 -8.35 -1.74
N ALA A 329 -9.11 -9.10 -2.64
CA ALA A 329 -9.82 -8.58 -3.80
C ALA A 329 -10.99 -7.67 -3.39
N THR A 330 -11.90 -8.17 -2.54
CA THR A 330 -13.12 -7.44 -2.14
C THR A 330 -12.78 -6.18 -1.33
N MET A 331 -11.88 -6.27 -0.35
CA MET A 331 -11.52 -5.11 0.47
C MET A 331 -10.88 -3.99 -0.36
N ASN A 332 -10.00 -4.33 -1.30
CA ASN A 332 -9.31 -3.34 -2.13
C ASN A 332 -10.23 -2.65 -3.17
N MET A 333 -11.38 -3.25 -3.52
CA MET A 333 -12.39 -2.58 -4.37
C MET A 333 -12.91 -1.29 -3.73
N SER A 334 -12.90 -1.16 -2.40
CA SER A 334 -13.37 0.05 -1.72
C SER A 334 -12.42 1.25 -1.89
N ASN A 335 -11.12 1.02 -2.12
CA ASN A 335 -10.09 2.07 -2.11
C ASN A 335 -10.31 3.18 -3.16
N PRO A 336 -10.50 2.90 -4.47
CA PRO A 336 -10.72 3.95 -5.46
C PRO A 336 -12.04 4.69 -5.25
N ILE A 337 -13.08 3.99 -4.74
CA ILE A 337 -14.39 4.58 -4.50
C ILE A 337 -14.31 5.54 -3.31
N SER A 338 -13.77 5.10 -2.18
CA SER A 338 -13.63 5.92 -0.97
C SER A 338 -12.71 7.11 -1.22
N GLY A 339 -11.59 6.91 -1.96
CA GLY A 339 -10.69 7.99 -2.34
C GLY A 339 -11.40 9.09 -3.15
N SER A 340 -12.21 8.72 -4.14
CA SER A 340 -13.01 9.67 -4.91
C SER A 340 -14.07 10.35 -4.05
N PHE A 341 -14.91 9.56 -3.37
CA PHE A 341 -16.02 10.06 -2.56
C PHE A 341 -15.57 11.00 -1.44
N ASN A 342 -14.51 10.64 -0.72
CA ASN A 342 -13.98 11.47 0.35
C ASN A 342 -13.54 12.86 -0.14
N MET A 343 -13.06 12.96 -1.39
CA MET A 343 -12.66 14.26 -1.98
C MET A 343 -13.85 15.03 -2.57
N GLU A 344 -14.94 14.36 -2.92
CA GLU A 344 -16.15 15.01 -3.43
C GLU A 344 -16.95 15.71 -2.32
N ILE A 345 -16.97 15.15 -1.10
CA ILE A 345 -17.71 15.71 0.03
C ILE A 345 -16.96 16.85 0.75
N VAL A 346 -15.78 17.21 0.26
CA VAL A 346 -14.92 18.25 0.85
C VAL A 346 -14.67 19.36 -0.17
N SER A 347 -14.63 20.62 0.30
CA SER A 347 -14.34 21.76 -0.55
C SER A 347 -12.97 21.65 -1.24
N GLU A 348 -12.85 22.16 -2.46
CA GLU A 348 -11.60 22.07 -3.25
C GLU A 348 -10.37 22.58 -2.51
N ALA A 349 -10.52 23.69 -1.77
CA ALA A 349 -9.45 24.29 -0.99
C ALA A 349 -8.93 23.40 0.13
N GLN A 350 -9.77 22.50 0.65
CA GLN A 350 -9.44 21.62 1.79
C GLN A 350 -9.00 20.22 1.37
N ARG A 351 -9.21 19.80 0.11
CA ARG A 351 -8.95 18.43 -0.36
C ARG A 351 -7.56 17.91 -0.02
N ALA A 352 -6.53 18.72 -0.25
CA ALA A 352 -5.15 18.32 0.03
C ALA A 352 -4.90 18.09 1.53
N THR A 353 -5.40 19.00 2.38
CA THR A 353 -5.27 18.89 3.84
C THR A 353 -6.04 17.71 4.39
N VAL A 354 -7.28 17.49 3.93
CA VAL A 354 -8.11 16.36 4.35
C VAL A 354 -7.50 15.03 3.93
N ASN A 355 -7.00 14.92 2.71
CA ASN A 355 -6.30 13.71 2.25
C ASN A 355 -5.08 13.40 3.12
N SER A 356 -4.29 14.40 3.48
CA SER A 356 -3.14 14.22 4.38
C SER A 356 -3.57 13.78 5.78
N LEU A 357 -4.65 14.35 6.32
CA LEU A 357 -5.21 13.95 7.62
C LEU A 357 -5.71 12.51 7.63
N ILE A 358 -6.41 12.10 6.58
CA ILE A 358 -6.90 10.73 6.41
C ILE A 358 -5.73 9.74 6.40
N TRP A 359 -4.71 9.99 5.58
CA TRP A 359 -3.55 9.09 5.50
C TRP A 359 -2.71 9.08 6.76
N MET A 360 -2.50 10.25 7.39
CA MET A 360 -1.79 10.34 8.67
C MET A 360 -2.51 9.55 9.76
N SER A 361 -3.84 9.71 9.89
CA SER A 361 -4.65 8.93 10.82
C SER A 361 -4.55 7.43 10.50
N CYS A 362 -4.77 7.05 9.26
CA CYS A 362 -4.71 5.66 8.82
C CYS A 362 -3.36 5.02 9.21
N TYR A 363 -2.23 5.60 8.80
CA TYR A 363 -0.91 5.03 9.07
C TYR A 363 -0.53 5.03 10.56
N THR A 364 -0.99 6.02 11.33
CA THR A 364 -0.78 6.03 12.79
C THR A 364 -1.51 4.84 13.44
N PHE A 365 -2.76 4.64 13.11
CA PHE A 365 -3.53 3.52 13.64
C PHE A 365 -3.08 2.16 13.09
N VAL A 366 -2.63 2.08 11.83
CA VAL A 366 -1.94 0.90 11.29
C VAL A 366 -0.74 0.56 12.17
N GLY A 367 0.11 1.53 12.48
CA GLY A 367 1.29 1.27 13.29
C GLY A 367 0.96 0.75 14.69
N LEU A 368 0.06 1.44 15.41
CA LEU A 368 -0.35 1.04 16.75
C LEU A 368 -0.94 -0.38 16.77
N SER A 369 -1.82 -0.69 15.83
CA SER A 369 -2.46 -2.01 15.76
C SER A 369 -1.51 -3.10 15.26
N THR A 370 -0.55 -2.78 14.41
CA THR A 370 0.50 -3.72 13.99
C THR A 370 1.37 -4.16 15.17
N TYR A 371 1.76 -3.24 16.04
CA TYR A 371 2.46 -3.59 17.27
C TYR A 371 1.61 -4.46 18.20
N ALA A 372 0.34 -4.09 18.40
CA ALA A 372 -0.58 -4.89 19.20
C ALA A 372 -0.76 -6.31 18.65
N ALA A 373 -0.86 -6.47 17.33
CA ALA A 373 -0.93 -7.79 16.68
C ALA A 373 0.35 -8.62 16.92
N GLY A 374 1.53 -8.00 16.82
CA GLY A 374 2.80 -8.65 17.12
C GLY A 374 2.85 -9.16 18.57
N LEU A 375 2.40 -8.35 19.54
CA LEU A 375 2.29 -8.77 20.93
C LEU A 375 1.33 -9.96 21.11
N MET A 376 0.15 -9.93 20.48
CA MET A 376 -0.81 -11.05 20.54
C MET A 376 -0.20 -12.33 19.98
N MET A 377 0.45 -12.26 18.82
CA MET A 377 1.08 -13.42 18.17
C MET A 377 2.26 -13.97 18.99
N ALA A 378 3.07 -13.12 19.61
CA ALA A 378 4.15 -13.54 20.50
C ALA A 378 3.66 -14.29 21.74
N HIS A 379 2.38 -14.13 22.12
CA HIS A 379 1.71 -14.91 23.16
C HIS A 379 0.93 -16.13 22.59
N GLY A 380 1.09 -16.46 21.32
CA GLY A 380 0.43 -17.59 20.67
C GLY A 380 -0.96 -17.32 20.11
N TYR A 381 -1.48 -16.10 20.23
CA TYR A 381 -2.83 -15.73 19.74
C TYR A 381 -2.81 -15.34 18.26
N TYR A 382 -2.38 -16.24 17.37
CA TYR A 382 -2.24 -15.95 15.94
C TYR A 382 -3.55 -15.59 15.23
N THR A 383 -4.68 -16.14 15.66
CA THR A 383 -6.00 -15.90 15.04
C THR A 383 -6.67 -14.61 15.51
N LEU A 384 -6.39 -14.19 16.76
CA LEU A 384 -7.07 -13.07 17.41
C LEU A 384 -6.97 -11.74 16.64
N PRO A 385 -5.81 -11.32 16.09
CA PRO A 385 -5.71 -10.09 15.30
C PRO A 385 -6.66 -10.06 14.10
N PHE A 386 -6.83 -11.19 13.42
CA PHE A 386 -7.73 -11.30 12.27
C PHE A 386 -9.20 -11.22 12.67
N LEU A 387 -9.59 -11.83 13.80
CA LEU A 387 -10.95 -11.72 14.33
C LEU A 387 -11.29 -10.28 14.75
N LEU A 388 -10.37 -9.59 15.43
CA LEU A 388 -10.51 -8.17 15.75
C LEU A 388 -10.63 -7.31 14.48
N THR A 389 -9.90 -7.66 13.42
CA THR A 389 -10.04 -7.00 12.11
C THR A 389 -11.46 -7.13 11.57
N CYS A 390 -12.09 -8.31 11.69
CA CYS A 390 -13.48 -8.50 11.25
C CYS A 390 -14.43 -7.55 11.99
N VAL A 391 -14.27 -7.42 13.30
CA VAL A 391 -15.09 -6.50 14.12
C VAL A 391 -14.87 -5.05 13.72
N LEU A 392 -13.62 -4.62 13.57
CA LEU A 392 -13.26 -3.25 13.18
C LEU A 392 -13.82 -2.90 11.79
N TYR A 393 -13.72 -3.82 10.83
CA TYR A 393 -14.26 -3.60 9.49
C TYR A 393 -15.79 -3.56 9.49
N ALA A 394 -16.46 -4.38 10.28
CA ALA A 394 -17.90 -4.32 10.45
C ALA A 394 -18.34 -2.96 11.03
N VAL A 395 -17.71 -2.54 12.12
CA VAL A 395 -18.00 -1.24 12.76
C VAL A 395 -17.73 -0.08 11.82
N ALA A 396 -16.56 -0.07 11.15
CA ALA A 396 -16.20 0.98 10.20
C ALA A 396 -17.18 1.07 9.04
N SER A 397 -17.60 -0.07 8.48
CA SER A 397 -18.57 -0.13 7.38
C SER A 397 -19.95 0.37 7.78
N VAL A 398 -20.45 -0.02 8.95
CA VAL A 398 -21.73 0.47 9.47
C VAL A 398 -21.67 1.98 9.73
N LEU A 399 -20.60 2.48 10.36
CA LEU A 399 -20.42 3.92 10.57
C LEU A 399 -20.32 4.69 9.24
N TYR A 400 -19.63 4.12 8.24
CA TYR A 400 -19.54 4.72 6.91
C TYR A 400 -20.93 4.89 6.30
N TYR A 401 -21.76 3.86 6.37
CA TYR A 401 -23.13 3.90 5.89
C TYR A 401 -23.96 4.97 6.61
N VAL A 402 -23.98 4.94 7.94
CA VAL A 402 -24.78 5.87 8.78
C VAL A 402 -24.38 7.33 8.55
N PHE A 403 -23.07 7.60 8.37
CA PHE A 403 -22.60 8.98 8.24
C PHE A 403 -22.75 9.53 6.82
N PHE A 404 -22.62 8.72 5.79
CA PHE A 404 -22.43 9.21 4.43
C PHE A 404 -23.55 8.87 3.43
N GLU A 405 -24.46 7.92 3.72
CA GLU A 405 -25.54 7.59 2.80
C GLU A 405 -26.46 8.79 2.49
N LYS A 406 -26.81 9.57 3.52
CA LYS A 406 -27.65 10.76 3.34
C LYS A 406 -26.94 11.84 2.53
N ILE A 407 -25.64 12.02 2.71
CA ILE A 407 -24.82 13.00 1.97
C ILE A 407 -24.76 12.62 0.49
N GLU A 408 -24.55 11.35 0.16
CA GLU A 408 -24.57 10.88 -1.23
C GLU A 408 -25.93 11.12 -1.91
N LYS A 409 -27.02 10.83 -1.20
CA LYS A 409 -28.39 11.08 -1.73
C LYS A 409 -28.65 12.56 -2.01
N GLN A 410 -28.22 13.45 -1.12
CA GLN A 410 -28.37 14.90 -1.32
C GLN A 410 -27.57 15.38 -2.53
N GLN A 411 -26.32 14.93 -2.70
CA GLN A 411 -25.49 15.28 -3.86
C GLN A 411 -26.12 14.80 -5.19
N LYS A 412 -26.71 13.59 -5.21
CA LYS A 412 -27.37 13.07 -6.41
C LYS A 412 -28.60 13.90 -6.80
N ASN A 413 -29.38 14.36 -5.83
CA ASN A 413 -30.56 15.19 -6.10
C ASN A 413 -30.16 16.55 -6.68
N VAL A 414 -29.14 17.21 -6.12
CA VAL A 414 -28.60 18.48 -6.66
C VAL A 414 -28.09 18.34 -8.09
N ASN A 415 -27.40 17.23 -8.40
CA ASN A 415 -26.88 16.99 -9.76
C ASN A 415 -27.96 16.55 -10.76
N ALA A 416 -29.13 16.12 -10.29
CA ALA A 416 -30.28 15.78 -11.16
C ALA A 416 -31.16 16.99 -11.48
N GLU A 417 -31.01 18.10 -10.72
CA GLU A 417 -31.73 19.35 -10.92
C GLU A 417 -30.96 20.35 -11.81
N ILE A 418 -29.70 20.06 -12.15
CA ILE A 418 -28.84 20.81 -13.07
C ILE A 418 -28.85 20.11 -14.45
#